data_fe532517b12dc6c1dabd4d7e0c6090b5
#
_entry.id   fe532517b12dc6c1dabd4d7e0c6090b5
#
_cell.length_a   1.000
_cell.length_b   1.000
_cell.length_c   1.000
_cell.angle_alpha   90.00
_cell.angle_beta   90.00
_cell.angle_gamma   90.00
#
_symmetry.space_group_name_H-M   'P 1'
#
loop_
_entity.id
_entity.type
_entity.pdbx_description
1 polymer ?
#
loop_
_entity_poly.entity_id
_entity_poly.type
_entity_poly.pdbx_seq_one_letter_code
_entity_poly.pdbx_strand_id
1 'polypeptide(L)'
;KHDNGVGALCTPIFQTSTFEFESVQQGGARFAGQEEGYIYSRLGNPSLTQVEEKLAALEGGEAALATASGMGAISSALWSSVEAGDEIVASDTLYGCTFALLNHGMSKFGVGVKFVDFADLAAVKAALTEKTKVVYLETPCNPTLKVVDIAEVAKIAHEYNKNIRVIVDNTFCSPYIQQPLSLGADVVVHSATKYINGHGDVIAGFVISDAEFIGKCRMFGLKDMTGAVMSPFNAFLIARGLKTLDIRMERHSANAMKVARFLHDHPAIDKVYYPGL
;
A
#
# COMPACT_ATOMS: atom_id res chain seq x y z
N LYS A 1 12.09 18.67 8.91
CA LYS A 1 13.22 18.29 9.81
C LYS A 1 12.59 17.87 11.14
N HIS A 2 12.58 16.56 11.44
CA HIS A 2 12.04 16.12 12.74
C HIS A 2 12.99 16.57 13.84
N ASP A 3 12.47 17.29 14.81
CA ASP A 3 13.18 17.52 16.05
C ASP A 3 13.07 16.24 16.90
N ASN A 4 14.19 15.52 17.00
CA ASN A 4 14.29 14.32 17.84
C ASN A 4 14.89 14.64 19.23
N GLY A 5 14.86 15.91 19.60
CA GLY A 5 15.31 16.41 20.91
C GLY A 5 16.83 16.43 21.12
N VAL A 6 17.59 15.75 20.25
CA VAL A 6 19.06 15.61 20.38
C VAL A 6 19.81 15.95 19.09
N GLY A 7 19.12 16.42 18.05
CA GLY A 7 19.72 16.83 16.78
C GLY A 7 20.33 15.67 15.97
N ALA A 8 19.92 14.42 16.21
CA ALA A 8 20.44 13.27 15.46
C ALA A 8 20.09 13.38 13.97
N LEU A 9 21.06 13.10 13.09
CA LEU A 9 20.87 13.16 11.64
C LEU A 9 19.90 12.05 11.15
N CYS A 10 19.99 10.88 11.74
CA CYS A 10 19.04 9.78 11.52
C CYS A 10 18.02 9.76 12.66
N THR A 11 16.76 9.42 12.34
CA THR A 11 15.78 9.22 13.41
C THR A 11 16.22 8.08 14.31
N PRO A 12 16.25 8.28 15.62
CA PRO A 12 16.54 7.22 16.59
C PRO A 12 15.52 6.07 16.47
N ILE A 13 15.95 4.86 16.85
CA ILE A 13 15.05 3.72 16.92
C ILE A 13 14.36 3.73 18.28
N PHE A 14 13.08 4.08 18.30
CA PHE A 14 12.26 4.06 19.52
C PHE A 14 11.70 2.65 19.76
N GLN A 15 12.57 1.76 20.23
CA GLN A 15 12.24 0.35 20.46
C GLN A 15 11.52 0.20 21.81
N THR A 16 10.28 0.67 21.87
CA THR A 16 9.41 0.59 23.04
C THR A 16 8.01 0.15 22.67
N SER A 17 7.30 -0.52 23.55
CA SER A 17 5.89 -0.88 23.38
C SER A 17 4.95 0.23 23.84
N THR A 18 5.31 0.94 24.92
CA THR A 18 4.48 1.94 25.59
C THR A 18 5.25 3.22 25.82
N PHE A 19 4.53 4.30 26.06
CA PHE A 19 5.08 5.62 26.33
C PHE A 19 4.55 6.11 27.67
N GLU A 20 5.40 6.80 28.44
CA GLU A 20 5.05 7.38 29.73
C GLU A 20 4.17 8.62 29.54
N PHE A 21 3.32 8.88 30.53
CA PHE A 21 2.54 10.10 30.65
C PHE A 21 3.05 10.91 31.84
N GLU A 22 3.03 12.23 31.73
CA GLU A 22 3.40 13.14 32.81
C GLU A 22 2.36 13.11 33.95
N SER A 23 1.11 12.76 33.63
CA SER A 23 -0.01 12.68 34.57
C SER A 23 -1.12 11.76 34.06
N VAL A 24 -2.00 11.33 34.98
CA VAL A 24 -3.22 10.58 34.65
C VAL A 24 -4.13 11.39 33.70
N GLN A 25 -4.18 12.73 33.91
CA GLN A 25 -4.97 13.64 33.07
C GLN A 25 -4.43 13.64 31.64
N GLN A 26 -3.12 13.72 31.44
CA GLN A 26 -2.50 13.66 30.13
C GLN A 26 -2.78 12.30 29.45
N GLY A 27 -2.65 11.20 30.18
CA GLY A 27 -2.99 9.87 29.65
C GLY A 27 -4.44 9.82 29.18
N GLY A 28 -5.38 10.30 29.99
CA GLY A 28 -6.80 10.39 29.64
C GLY A 28 -7.06 11.25 28.38
N ALA A 29 -6.41 12.42 28.27
CA ALA A 29 -6.53 13.31 27.13
C ALA A 29 -6.02 12.67 25.83
N ARG A 30 -4.87 11.97 25.87
CA ARG A 30 -4.33 11.26 24.70
C ARG A 30 -5.23 10.10 24.26
N PHE A 31 -5.76 9.31 25.20
CA PHE A 31 -6.71 8.25 24.86
C PHE A 31 -8.02 8.78 24.29
N ALA A 32 -8.45 9.96 24.71
CA ALA A 32 -9.63 10.64 24.19
C ALA A 32 -9.38 11.40 22.86
N GLY A 33 -8.15 11.43 22.34
CA GLY A 33 -7.78 12.20 21.14
C GLY A 33 -7.82 13.73 21.34
N GLN A 34 -7.76 14.20 22.57
CA GLN A 34 -7.78 15.62 22.95
C GLN A 34 -6.37 16.22 23.03
N GLU A 35 -5.35 15.39 23.15
CA GLU A 35 -3.93 15.75 23.11
C GLU A 35 -3.17 14.80 22.17
N GLU A 36 -2.33 15.37 21.33
CA GLU A 36 -1.43 14.61 20.46
C GLU A 36 -0.31 13.95 21.27
N GLY A 37 0.13 12.79 20.88
CA GLY A 37 1.25 12.09 21.49
C GLY A 37 1.18 10.57 21.33
N TYR A 38 2.25 9.93 21.73
CA TYR A 38 2.35 8.48 21.67
C TYR A 38 1.81 7.83 22.95
N ILE A 39 1.13 6.69 22.78
CA ILE A 39 0.54 5.90 23.86
C ILE A 39 1.13 4.49 23.85
N TYR A 40 1.03 3.85 22.70
CA TYR A 40 1.37 2.45 22.46
C TYR A 40 1.82 2.25 21.01
N SER A 41 2.91 1.53 20.79
CA SER A 41 3.54 1.45 19.45
C SER A 41 2.65 0.81 18.38
N ARG A 42 1.58 0.07 18.73
CA ARG A 42 0.57 -0.39 17.77
C ARG A 42 -0.26 0.77 17.20
N LEU A 43 -0.43 1.85 17.95
CA LEU A 43 -1.17 3.05 17.51
C LEU A 43 -0.26 4.06 16.81
N GLY A 44 0.97 4.17 17.26
CA GLY A 44 1.96 5.08 16.70
C GLY A 44 3.30 4.98 17.44
N ASN A 45 4.37 5.26 16.71
CA ASN A 45 5.75 5.25 17.24
C ASN A 45 6.58 6.24 16.43
N PRO A 46 7.47 7.05 17.03
CA PRO A 46 8.24 8.07 16.30
C PRO A 46 9.04 7.54 15.12
N SER A 47 9.59 6.30 15.22
CA SER A 47 10.31 5.67 14.10
C SER A 47 9.38 5.31 12.95
N LEU A 48 8.14 4.89 13.24
CA LEU A 48 7.12 4.59 12.24
C LEU A 48 6.60 5.87 11.59
N THR A 49 6.24 6.87 12.40
CA THR A 49 5.74 8.16 11.93
C THR A 49 6.66 8.76 10.88
N GLN A 50 7.98 8.74 11.12
CA GLN A 50 8.95 9.28 10.18
C GLN A 50 8.92 8.58 8.80
N VAL A 51 8.81 7.27 8.76
CA VAL A 51 8.77 6.54 7.48
C VAL A 51 7.42 6.66 6.81
N GLU A 52 6.33 6.74 7.59
CA GLU A 52 4.98 7.00 7.11
C GLU A 52 4.90 8.35 6.39
N GLU A 53 5.40 9.43 6.99
CA GLU A 53 5.45 10.77 6.38
C GLU A 53 6.27 10.78 5.08
N LYS A 54 7.40 10.07 5.04
CA LYS A 54 8.19 9.96 3.81
C LYS A 54 7.45 9.25 2.69
N LEU A 55 6.79 8.13 2.98
CA LEU A 55 6.03 7.38 1.98
C LEU A 55 4.81 8.17 1.50
N ALA A 56 4.09 8.85 2.41
CA ALA A 56 3.00 9.76 2.05
C ALA A 56 3.49 10.82 1.07
N ALA A 57 4.59 11.51 1.40
CA ALA A 57 5.17 12.54 0.53
C ALA A 57 5.63 12.00 -0.83
N LEU A 58 6.21 10.80 -0.89
CA LEU A 58 6.68 10.19 -2.13
C LEU A 58 5.54 9.76 -3.06
N GLU A 59 4.43 9.26 -2.51
CA GLU A 59 3.23 8.88 -3.28
C GLU A 59 2.27 10.06 -3.54
N GLY A 60 2.50 11.21 -2.90
CA GLY A 60 1.61 12.37 -3.00
C GLY A 60 0.32 12.22 -2.18
N GLY A 61 0.31 11.37 -1.15
CA GLY A 61 -0.80 11.21 -0.21
C GLY A 61 -0.71 12.14 0.99
N GLU A 62 -1.81 12.31 1.71
CA GLU A 62 -1.86 13.12 2.93
C GLU A 62 -1.25 12.39 4.12
N ALA A 63 -1.41 11.07 4.18
CA ALA A 63 -0.91 10.24 5.26
C ALA A 63 -0.56 8.82 4.79
N ALA A 64 0.18 8.08 5.62
CA ALA A 64 0.47 6.68 5.42
C ALA A 64 0.35 5.88 6.72
N LEU A 65 0.17 4.56 6.56
CA LEU A 65 0.16 3.59 7.64
C LEU A 65 1.21 2.51 7.38
N ALA A 66 2.16 2.37 8.27
CA ALA A 66 3.15 1.30 8.25
C ALA A 66 2.59 0.00 8.84
N THR A 67 2.82 -1.12 8.16
CA THR A 67 2.38 -2.45 8.58
C THR A 67 3.51 -3.47 8.51
N ALA A 68 3.39 -4.57 9.24
CA ALA A 68 4.41 -5.62 9.32
C ALA A 68 4.61 -6.41 8.00
N SER A 69 3.72 -6.27 7.03
CA SER A 69 3.81 -6.94 5.73
C SER A 69 2.92 -6.26 4.69
N GLY A 70 3.18 -6.51 3.39
CA GLY A 70 2.28 -6.07 2.32
C GLY A 70 0.87 -6.62 2.49
N MET A 71 0.72 -7.88 2.90
CA MET A 71 -0.60 -8.45 3.20
C MET A 71 -1.28 -7.78 4.38
N GLY A 72 -0.52 -7.32 5.40
CA GLY A 72 -1.04 -6.50 6.49
C GLY A 72 -1.58 -5.16 6.01
N ALA A 73 -0.91 -4.52 5.03
CA ALA A 73 -1.38 -3.29 4.40
C ALA A 73 -2.68 -3.54 3.61
N ILE A 74 -2.67 -4.53 2.71
CA ILE A 74 -3.83 -4.88 1.89
C ILE A 74 -5.03 -5.25 2.77
N SER A 75 -4.83 -6.11 3.77
CA SER A 75 -5.91 -6.51 4.69
C SER A 75 -6.45 -5.33 5.48
N SER A 76 -5.58 -4.46 6.01
CA SER A 76 -6.02 -3.28 6.77
C SER A 76 -6.83 -2.31 5.90
N ALA A 77 -6.42 -2.08 4.64
CA ALA A 77 -7.14 -1.25 3.69
C ALA A 77 -8.50 -1.86 3.32
N LEU A 78 -8.55 -3.16 3.00
CA LEU A 78 -9.79 -3.83 2.61
C LEU A 78 -10.80 -3.90 3.76
N TRP A 79 -10.39 -4.34 4.97
CA TRP A 79 -11.28 -4.38 6.13
C TRP A 79 -11.82 -2.98 6.51
N SER A 80 -11.06 -1.93 6.23
CA SER A 80 -11.52 -0.56 6.44
C SER A 80 -12.45 -0.03 5.34
N SER A 81 -12.57 -0.75 4.23
CA SER A 81 -13.32 -0.30 3.05
C SER A 81 -14.67 -0.99 2.86
N VAL A 82 -14.84 -2.22 3.36
CA VAL A 82 -16.02 -3.05 3.08
C VAL A 82 -16.62 -3.66 4.33
N GLU A 83 -17.91 -3.97 4.23
CA GLU A 83 -18.71 -4.69 5.24
C GLU A 83 -19.37 -5.91 4.61
N ALA A 84 -20.01 -6.75 5.43
CA ALA A 84 -20.77 -7.90 4.93
C ALA A 84 -21.92 -7.42 4.02
N GLY A 85 -22.01 -7.99 2.82
CA GLY A 85 -22.98 -7.61 1.79
C GLY A 85 -22.44 -6.64 0.74
N ASP A 86 -21.29 -6.02 0.97
CA ASP A 86 -20.59 -5.21 -0.03
C ASP A 86 -19.91 -6.06 -1.10
N GLU A 87 -19.48 -5.41 -2.19
CA GLU A 87 -18.78 -6.05 -3.30
C GLU A 87 -17.44 -5.36 -3.60
N ILE A 88 -16.46 -6.18 -3.99
CA ILE A 88 -15.15 -5.77 -4.55
C ILE A 88 -15.11 -6.20 -6.01
N VAL A 89 -14.77 -5.28 -6.91
CA VAL A 89 -14.39 -5.60 -8.29
C VAL A 89 -12.87 -5.58 -8.35
N ALA A 90 -12.26 -6.70 -8.67
CA ALA A 90 -10.81 -6.88 -8.65
C ALA A 90 -10.29 -7.32 -10.02
N SER A 91 -9.07 -6.91 -10.37
CA SER A 91 -8.39 -7.46 -11.54
C SER A 91 -8.26 -8.99 -11.43
N ASP A 92 -8.45 -9.68 -12.54
CA ASP A 92 -8.29 -11.14 -12.64
C ASP A 92 -6.83 -11.58 -12.49
N THR A 93 -5.91 -10.65 -12.63
CA THR A 93 -4.47 -10.88 -12.51
C THR A 93 -3.93 -10.08 -11.32
N LEU A 94 -3.64 -10.78 -10.23
CA LEU A 94 -3.17 -10.24 -8.97
C LEU A 94 -2.11 -11.14 -8.34
N TYR A 95 -1.33 -10.59 -7.42
CA TYR A 95 -0.48 -11.39 -6.55
C TYR A 95 -1.28 -12.51 -5.86
N GLY A 96 -0.74 -13.74 -5.85
CA GLY A 96 -1.48 -14.93 -5.43
C GLY A 96 -2.08 -14.86 -4.01
N CYS A 97 -1.38 -14.23 -3.05
CA CYS A 97 -1.94 -14.08 -1.70
C CYS A 97 -3.07 -13.06 -1.64
N THR A 98 -3.04 -12.00 -2.46
CA THR A 98 -4.14 -11.05 -2.59
C THR A 98 -5.35 -11.72 -3.22
N PHE A 99 -5.16 -12.49 -4.29
CA PHE A 99 -6.21 -13.30 -4.89
C PHE A 99 -6.84 -14.26 -3.85
N ALA A 100 -6.01 -14.97 -3.09
CA ALA A 100 -6.49 -15.89 -2.05
C ALA A 100 -7.27 -15.17 -0.94
N LEU A 101 -6.80 -13.99 -0.49
CA LEU A 101 -7.51 -13.17 0.49
C LEU A 101 -8.89 -12.78 -0.03
N LEU A 102 -8.98 -12.29 -1.27
CA LEU A 102 -10.24 -11.88 -1.89
C LEU A 102 -11.17 -13.09 -2.09
N ASN A 103 -10.67 -14.15 -2.74
CA ASN A 103 -11.49 -15.30 -3.14
C ASN A 103 -11.91 -16.20 -1.98
N HIS A 104 -11.07 -16.38 -0.96
CA HIS A 104 -11.32 -17.30 0.15
C HIS A 104 -11.49 -16.59 1.48
N GLY A 105 -10.79 -15.49 1.71
CA GLY A 105 -10.83 -14.73 2.96
C GLY A 105 -12.08 -13.87 3.06
N MET A 106 -12.19 -12.86 2.21
CA MET A 106 -13.28 -11.87 2.26
C MET A 106 -14.65 -12.51 2.04
N SER A 107 -14.75 -13.51 1.16
CA SER A 107 -16.00 -14.24 0.87
C SER A 107 -16.56 -14.95 2.10
N LYS A 108 -15.70 -15.46 3.02
CA LYS A 108 -16.16 -16.06 4.30
C LYS A 108 -16.91 -15.09 5.19
N PHE A 109 -16.64 -13.80 5.05
CA PHE A 109 -17.25 -12.73 5.85
C PHE A 109 -18.36 -12.00 5.10
N GLY A 110 -18.86 -12.59 4.02
CA GLY A 110 -20.02 -12.11 3.28
C GLY A 110 -19.73 -10.96 2.32
N VAL A 111 -18.45 -10.72 1.97
CA VAL A 111 -18.07 -9.75 0.94
C VAL A 111 -18.07 -10.44 -0.42
N GLY A 112 -18.83 -9.91 -1.38
CA GLY A 112 -18.84 -10.38 -2.77
C GLY A 112 -17.56 -9.95 -3.49
N VAL A 113 -16.97 -10.84 -4.31
CA VAL A 113 -15.78 -10.48 -5.13
C VAL A 113 -16.03 -10.90 -6.58
N LYS A 114 -15.78 -9.97 -7.51
CA LYS A 114 -15.82 -10.20 -8.96
C LYS A 114 -14.44 -9.96 -9.55
N PHE A 115 -13.89 -10.98 -10.19
CA PHE A 115 -12.62 -10.87 -10.90
C PHE A 115 -12.89 -10.57 -12.38
N VAL A 116 -12.25 -9.53 -12.91
CA VAL A 116 -12.47 -9.00 -14.27
C VAL A 116 -11.13 -8.69 -14.92
N ASP A 117 -11.05 -8.87 -16.25
CA ASP A 117 -9.91 -8.36 -17.01
C ASP A 117 -9.95 -6.82 -17.08
N PHE A 118 -9.03 -6.14 -16.41
CA PHE A 118 -8.97 -4.68 -16.39
C PHE A 118 -8.37 -4.06 -17.67
N ALA A 119 -7.90 -4.87 -18.62
CA ALA A 119 -7.62 -4.38 -19.95
C ALA A 119 -8.93 -4.18 -20.77
N ASP A 120 -10.02 -4.83 -20.37
CA ASP A 120 -11.36 -4.61 -20.91
C ASP A 120 -12.14 -3.64 -20.01
N LEU A 121 -12.05 -2.35 -20.31
CA LEU A 121 -12.75 -1.30 -19.57
C LEU A 121 -14.28 -1.44 -19.60
N ALA A 122 -14.84 -2.05 -20.67
CA ALA A 122 -16.26 -2.32 -20.74
C ALA A 122 -16.68 -3.41 -19.75
N ALA A 123 -15.85 -4.44 -19.57
CA ALA A 123 -16.06 -5.48 -18.56
C ALA A 123 -15.95 -4.90 -17.13
N VAL A 124 -14.99 -4.01 -16.88
CA VAL A 124 -14.89 -3.29 -15.59
C VAL A 124 -16.18 -2.54 -15.30
N LYS A 125 -16.66 -1.73 -16.24
CA LYS A 125 -17.91 -0.97 -16.08
C LYS A 125 -19.12 -1.87 -15.86
N ALA A 126 -19.24 -2.98 -16.57
CA ALA A 126 -20.34 -3.92 -16.44
C ALA A 126 -20.34 -4.68 -15.10
N ALA A 127 -19.19 -4.82 -14.46
CA ALA A 127 -19.05 -5.51 -13.16
C ALA A 127 -19.51 -4.66 -11.97
N LEU A 128 -19.54 -3.33 -12.09
CA LEU A 128 -19.92 -2.41 -11.03
C LEU A 128 -21.41 -2.54 -10.69
N THR A 129 -21.72 -2.48 -9.39
CA THR A 129 -23.10 -2.48 -8.85
C THR A 129 -23.21 -1.47 -7.72
N GLU A 130 -24.43 -1.22 -7.23
CA GLU A 130 -24.68 -0.37 -6.06
C GLU A 130 -23.96 -0.86 -4.78
N LYS A 131 -23.64 -2.17 -4.72
CA LYS A 131 -22.91 -2.79 -3.63
C LYS A 131 -21.40 -2.65 -3.76
N THR A 132 -20.88 -2.23 -4.92
CA THR A 132 -19.44 -2.08 -5.13
C THR A 132 -18.90 -0.94 -4.28
N LYS A 133 -17.94 -1.25 -3.40
CA LYS A 133 -17.23 -0.29 -2.54
C LYS A 133 -15.77 -0.14 -2.91
N VAL A 134 -15.19 -1.18 -3.51
CA VAL A 134 -13.77 -1.22 -3.87
C VAL A 134 -13.60 -1.69 -5.30
N VAL A 135 -12.71 -1.01 -6.01
CA VAL A 135 -12.08 -1.47 -7.25
C VAL A 135 -10.61 -1.69 -6.91
N TYR A 136 -10.11 -2.92 -7.07
CA TYR A 136 -8.76 -3.30 -6.66
C TYR A 136 -7.93 -3.78 -7.85
N LEU A 137 -6.74 -3.20 -8.05
CA LEU A 137 -5.84 -3.57 -9.13
C LEU A 137 -4.36 -3.54 -8.69
N GLU A 138 -3.55 -4.30 -9.43
CA GLU A 138 -2.09 -4.31 -9.35
C GLU A 138 -1.53 -4.04 -10.76
N THR A 139 -0.64 -3.07 -10.91
CA THR A 139 -0.07 -2.73 -12.21
C THR A 139 1.35 -2.16 -12.11
N PRO A 140 2.35 -2.71 -12.87
CA PRO A 140 2.31 -3.98 -13.58
C PRO A 140 2.07 -5.16 -12.64
N CYS A 141 1.36 -6.17 -13.12
CA CYS A 141 0.92 -7.30 -12.31
C CYS A 141 1.98 -8.40 -12.17
N ASN A 142 2.06 -8.99 -11.00
CA ASN A 142 2.85 -10.21 -10.75
C ASN A 142 2.00 -11.48 -11.04
N PRO A 143 2.43 -12.43 -11.92
CA PRO A 143 3.74 -12.48 -12.59
C PRO A 143 3.73 -12.00 -14.05
N THR A 144 2.59 -11.63 -14.60
CA THR A 144 2.37 -11.48 -16.04
C THR A 144 2.91 -10.16 -16.61
N LEU A 145 3.24 -9.18 -15.77
CA LEU A 145 3.61 -7.81 -16.12
C LEU A 145 2.54 -7.07 -16.95
N LYS A 146 1.28 -7.51 -16.88
CA LYS A 146 0.15 -6.84 -17.51
C LYS A 146 0.00 -5.44 -16.93
N VAL A 147 -0.14 -4.45 -17.79
CA VAL A 147 -0.31 -3.04 -17.43
C VAL A 147 -1.77 -2.67 -17.55
N VAL A 148 -2.28 -1.94 -16.58
CA VAL A 148 -3.65 -1.41 -16.52
C VAL A 148 -3.60 0.12 -16.48
N ASP A 149 -4.48 0.77 -17.23
CA ASP A 149 -4.66 2.22 -17.18
C ASP A 149 -5.42 2.62 -15.91
N ILE A 150 -4.67 3.10 -14.90
CA ILE A 150 -5.23 3.51 -13.61
C ILE A 150 -6.24 4.63 -13.78
N ALA A 151 -5.94 5.63 -14.64
CA ALA A 151 -6.78 6.82 -14.79
C ALA A 151 -8.15 6.46 -15.39
N GLU A 152 -8.18 5.62 -16.41
CA GLU A 152 -9.46 5.20 -17.01
C GLU A 152 -10.26 4.30 -16.07
N VAL A 153 -9.62 3.39 -15.31
CA VAL A 153 -10.30 2.57 -14.29
C VAL A 153 -10.87 3.44 -13.17
N ALA A 154 -10.09 4.39 -12.64
CA ALA A 154 -10.53 5.31 -11.59
C ALA A 154 -11.71 6.17 -12.07
N LYS A 155 -11.62 6.71 -13.28
CA LYS A 155 -12.70 7.48 -13.90
C LYS A 155 -13.99 6.66 -14.02
N ILE A 156 -13.94 5.43 -14.51
CA ILE A 156 -15.10 4.55 -14.64
C ILE A 156 -15.73 4.27 -13.27
N ALA A 157 -14.92 3.98 -12.25
CA ALA A 157 -15.39 3.72 -10.90
C ALA A 157 -16.09 4.95 -10.30
N HIS A 158 -15.47 6.13 -10.39
CA HIS A 158 -15.98 7.35 -9.78
C HIS A 158 -17.16 7.96 -10.56
N GLU A 159 -17.23 7.80 -11.89
CA GLU A 159 -18.42 8.14 -12.69
C GLU A 159 -19.62 7.28 -12.29
N TYR A 160 -19.41 6.02 -11.95
CA TYR A 160 -20.46 5.14 -11.47
C TYR A 160 -20.91 5.52 -10.06
N ASN A 161 -19.97 5.64 -9.12
CA ASN A 161 -20.23 6.10 -7.75
C ASN A 161 -18.92 6.68 -7.15
N LYS A 162 -18.92 7.97 -6.85
CA LYS A 162 -17.76 8.68 -6.26
C LYS A 162 -17.24 8.10 -4.93
N ASN A 163 -18.05 7.28 -4.26
CA ASN A 163 -17.68 6.67 -2.99
C ASN A 163 -17.01 5.29 -3.16
N ILE A 164 -16.86 4.78 -4.38
CA ILE A 164 -16.05 3.61 -4.66
C ILE A 164 -14.59 3.98 -4.45
N ARG A 165 -13.86 3.20 -3.66
CA ARG A 165 -12.41 3.37 -3.47
C ARG A 165 -11.64 2.58 -4.51
N VAL A 166 -10.81 3.25 -5.27
CA VAL A 166 -9.86 2.62 -6.19
C VAL A 166 -8.56 2.39 -5.44
N ILE A 167 -8.25 1.12 -5.17
CA ILE A 167 -7.05 0.70 -4.44
C ILE A 167 -6.05 0.11 -5.44
N VAL A 168 -4.85 0.67 -5.48
CA VAL A 168 -3.78 0.22 -6.38
C VAL A 168 -2.62 -0.36 -5.59
N ASP A 169 -2.25 -1.59 -5.89
CA ASP A 169 -0.97 -2.14 -5.44
C ASP A 169 0.16 -1.65 -6.36
N ASN A 170 0.98 -0.75 -5.82
CA ASN A 170 2.08 -0.09 -6.54
C ASN A 170 3.45 -0.70 -6.23
N THR A 171 3.47 -1.94 -5.73
CA THR A 171 4.69 -2.60 -5.24
C THR A 171 5.79 -2.67 -6.29
N PHE A 172 5.47 -2.99 -7.55
CA PHE A 172 6.47 -3.16 -8.61
C PHE A 172 7.02 -1.84 -9.15
N CYS A 173 6.18 -0.84 -9.30
CA CYS A 173 6.62 0.48 -9.78
C CYS A 173 7.33 1.28 -8.69
N SER A 174 6.93 1.17 -7.44
CA SER A 174 7.28 2.11 -6.37
C SER A 174 6.87 3.56 -6.69
N PRO A 175 6.90 4.49 -5.73
CA PRO A 175 6.58 5.90 -6.01
C PRO A 175 7.55 6.58 -6.97
N TYR A 176 8.66 5.96 -7.31
CA TYR A 176 9.63 6.48 -8.27
C TYR A 176 9.14 6.40 -9.72
N ILE A 177 8.52 5.26 -10.11
CA ILE A 177 8.07 5.05 -11.50
C ILE A 177 6.62 5.50 -11.69
N GLN A 178 5.76 5.27 -10.70
CA GLN A 178 4.33 5.51 -10.80
C GLN A 178 3.77 6.06 -9.49
N GLN A 179 2.89 7.05 -9.57
CA GLN A 179 2.17 7.65 -8.46
C GLN A 179 0.66 7.53 -8.68
N PRO A 180 0.03 6.42 -8.26
CA PRO A 180 -1.38 6.13 -8.58
C PRO A 180 -2.36 7.19 -8.08
N LEU A 181 -2.09 7.85 -6.94
CA LEU A 181 -2.97 8.93 -6.44
C LEU A 181 -3.09 10.07 -7.44
N SER A 182 -2.01 10.43 -8.14
CA SER A 182 -2.02 11.45 -9.18
C SER A 182 -2.80 11.04 -10.43
N LEU A 183 -3.08 9.75 -10.57
CA LEU A 183 -3.84 9.16 -11.68
C LEU A 183 -5.31 8.88 -11.31
N GLY A 184 -5.74 9.32 -10.12
CA GLY A 184 -7.12 9.21 -9.66
C GLY A 184 -7.41 8.02 -8.75
N ALA A 185 -6.42 7.22 -8.36
CA ALA A 185 -6.60 6.23 -7.29
C ALA A 185 -6.86 6.92 -5.95
N ASP A 186 -7.59 6.27 -5.05
CA ASP A 186 -7.88 6.79 -3.71
C ASP A 186 -6.90 6.24 -2.67
N VAL A 187 -6.40 5.02 -2.88
CA VAL A 187 -5.53 4.32 -1.94
C VAL A 187 -4.41 3.62 -2.70
N VAL A 188 -3.20 3.76 -2.20
CA VAL A 188 -2.04 3.00 -2.65
C VAL A 188 -1.62 2.03 -1.56
N VAL A 189 -1.34 0.79 -1.95
CA VAL A 189 -0.74 -0.21 -1.06
C VAL A 189 0.61 -0.66 -1.58
N HIS A 190 1.52 -0.98 -0.67
CA HIS A 190 2.84 -1.50 -0.99
C HIS A 190 3.22 -2.70 -0.15
N SER A 191 3.83 -3.69 -0.78
CA SER A 191 4.77 -4.56 -0.12
C SER A 191 6.15 -3.88 -0.10
N ALA A 192 6.43 -3.13 0.96
CA ALA A 192 7.73 -2.46 1.10
C ALA A 192 8.92 -3.44 1.25
N THR A 193 8.62 -4.72 1.42
CA THR A 193 9.55 -5.86 1.35
C THR A 193 10.38 -5.86 0.06
N LYS A 194 9.83 -5.30 -1.04
CA LYS A 194 10.42 -5.32 -2.38
C LYS A 194 11.33 -4.10 -2.59
N TYR A 195 11.03 -3.27 -3.57
CA TYR A 195 11.91 -2.18 -4.00
C TYR A 195 12.04 -1.04 -2.99
N ILE A 196 11.00 -0.75 -2.19
CA ILE A 196 11.05 0.30 -1.17
C ILE A 196 12.17 0.02 -0.16
N ASN A 197 12.23 -1.18 0.41
CA ASN A 197 13.35 -1.61 1.24
C ASN A 197 14.60 -1.88 0.37
N GLY A 198 14.47 -2.73 -0.65
CA GLY A 198 15.46 -3.00 -1.67
C GLY A 198 16.66 -3.85 -1.25
N HIS A 199 16.69 -4.41 -0.04
CA HIS A 199 17.85 -5.12 0.53
C HIS A 199 17.55 -6.58 0.91
N GLY A 200 16.30 -7.05 0.79
CA GLY A 200 15.92 -8.44 1.03
C GLY A 200 15.97 -8.89 2.50
N ASP A 201 15.97 -7.96 3.44
CA ASP A 201 16.19 -8.19 4.88
C ASP A 201 15.00 -7.77 5.77
N VAL A 202 13.92 -7.21 5.18
CA VAL A 202 12.73 -6.74 5.90
C VAL A 202 11.46 -7.19 5.19
N ILE A 203 10.47 -7.65 5.96
CA ILE A 203 9.09 -7.77 5.53
C ILE A 203 8.33 -6.57 6.07
N ALA A 204 7.65 -5.84 5.18
CA ALA A 204 6.94 -4.61 5.53
C ALA A 204 5.86 -4.27 4.50
N GLY A 205 4.91 -3.42 4.89
CA GLY A 205 3.89 -2.87 4.00
C GLY A 205 3.50 -1.45 4.37
N PHE A 206 2.85 -0.77 3.44
CA PHE A 206 2.29 0.57 3.64
C PHE A 206 0.93 0.71 2.96
N VAL A 207 0.06 1.49 3.58
CA VAL A 207 -1.16 2.05 2.98
C VAL A 207 -0.96 3.56 2.92
N ILE A 208 -1.24 4.19 1.78
CA ILE A 208 -1.14 5.63 1.57
C ILE A 208 -2.47 6.14 1.01
N SER A 209 -3.01 7.23 1.55
CA SER A 209 -4.29 7.81 1.15
C SER A 209 -4.47 9.21 1.75
N ASP A 210 -5.74 9.69 1.78
CA ASP A 210 -6.16 10.80 2.62
C ASP A 210 -6.01 10.49 4.12
N ALA A 211 -5.92 11.54 4.94
CA ALA A 211 -5.68 11.40 6.38
C ALA A 211 -6.83 10.71 7.12
N GLU A 212 -8.08 10.93 6.70
CA GLU A 212 -9.28 10.33 7.31
C GLU A 212 -9.26 8.81 7.12
N PHE A 213 -9.03 8.34 5.89
CA PHE A 213 -8.99 6.92 5.60
C PHE A 213 -7.80 6.23 6.28
N ILE A 214 -6.63 6.86 6.31
CA ILE A 214 -5.47 6.31 7.05
C ILE A 214 -5.76 6.23 8.55
N GLY A 215 -6.47 7.21 9.12
CA GLY A 215 -6.96 7.15 10.50
C GLY A 215 -7.87 5.94 10.73
N LYS A 216 -8.83 5.67 9.82
CA LYS A 216 -9.70 4.49 9.85
C LYS A 216 -8.89 3.19 9.72
N CYS A 217 -7.94 3.14 8.78
CA CYS A 217 -7.05 1.98 8.62
C CYS A 217 -6.23 1.71 9.89
N ARG A 218 -5.72 2.75 10.55
CA ARG A 218 -4.94 2.63 11.79
C ARG A 218 -5.79 2.12 12.94
N MET A 219 -6.96 2.71 13.16
CA MET A 219 -7.78 2.42 14.34
C MET A 219 -8.57 1.12 14.18
N PHE A 220 -9.15 0.87 13.02
CA PHE A 220 -9.93 -0.34 12.76
C PHE A 220 -9.10 -1.43 12.07
N GLY A 221 -8.55 -1.14 10.90
CA GLY A 221 -7.85 -2.13 10.08
C GLY A 221 -6.62 -2.74 10.76
N LEU A 222 -5.77 -1.89 11.33
CA LEU A 222 -4.55 -2.33 12.00
C LEU A 222 -4.77 -2.69 13.47
N LYS A 223 -5.29 -1.74 14.27
CA LYS A 223 -5.38 -1.90 15.73
C LYS A 223 -6.32 -3.03 16.13
N ASP A 224 -7.51 -3.09 15.52
CA ASP A 224 -8.57 -4.00 15.94
C ASP A 224 -8.60 -5.30 15.14
N MET A 225 -8.34 -5.26 13.83
CA MET A 225 -8.51 -6.42 12.96
C MET A 225 -7.23 -7.22 12.73
N THR A 226 -6.15 -6.60 12.26
CA THR A 226 -4.98 -7.35 11.80
C THR A 226 -3.86 -7.47 12.83
N GLY A 227 -3.66 -6.46 13.67
CA GLY A 227 -2.52 -6.39 14.57
C GLY A 227 -1.15 -6.40 13.88
N ALA A 228 -1.10 -6.16 12.57
CA ALA A 228 0.09 -6.27 11.72
C ALA A 228 1.05 -5.07 11.91
N VAL A 229 1.55 -4.89 13.12
CA VAL A 229 2.38 -3.74 13.53
C VAL A 229 3.82 -3.90 13.06
N MET A 230 4.34 -2.90 12.35
CA MET A 230 5.76 -2.85 12.00
C MET A 230 6.63 -2.57 13.24
N SER A 231 7.77 -3.24 13.34
CA SER A 231 8.73 -2.92 14.41
C SER A 231 9.48 -1.62 14.13
N PRO A 232 9.86 -0.83 15.16
CA PRO A 232 10.67 0.37 14.98
C PRO A 232 12.02 0.12 14.28
N PHE A 233 12.62 -1.04 14.49
CA PHE A 233 13.84 -1.44 13.81
C PHE A 233 13.62 -1.64 12.31
N ASN A 234 12.51 -2.27 11.91
CA ASN A 234 12.17 -2.42 10.49
C ASN A 234 11.87 -1.05 9.85
N ALA A 235 11.19 -0.14 10.56
CA ALA A 235 10.97 1.22 10.08
C ALA A 235 12.29 1.96 9.80
N PHE A 236 13.30 1.79 10.68
CA PHE A 236 14.64 2.34 10.46
C PHE A 236 15.31 1.76 9.20
N LEU A 237 15.23 0.44 8.98
CA LEU A 237 15.80 -0.20 7.77
C LEU A 237 15.09 0.27 6.49
N ILE A 238 13.77 0.39 6.51
CA ILE A 238 12.99 0.95 5.39
C ILE A 238 13.40 2.40 5.12
N ALA A 239 13.48 3.25 6.15
CA ALA A 239 13.92 4.63 6.01
C ALA A 239 15.34 4.75 5.42
N ARG A 240 16.21 3.78 5.72
CA ARG A 240 17.55 3.67 5.12
C ARG A 240 17.47 3.22 3.66
N GLY A 241 16.68 2.20 3.35
CA GLY A 241 16.48 1.70 1.98
C GLY A 241 15.94 2.75 1.02
N LEU A 242 15.02 3.59 1.49
CA LEU A 242 14.45 4.70 0.72
C LEU A 242 15.48 5.70 0.19
N LYS A 243 16.63 5.87 0.87
CA LYS A 243 17.67 6.83 0.46
C LYS A 243 18.32 6.52 -0.89
N THR A 244 18.14 5.32 -1.41
CA THR A 244 18.73 4.87 -2.68
C THR A 244 17.66 4.32 -3.63
N LEU A 245 16.38 4.59 -3.36
CA LEU A 245 15.27 4.04 -4.15
C LEU A 245 15.38 4.46 -5.62
N ASP A 246 15.58 5.74 -5.88
CA ASP A 246 15.69 6.33 -7.20
C ASP A 246 16.81 5.68 -8.03
N ILE A 247 18.02 5.65 -7.49
CA ILE A 247 19.21 5.07 -8.14
C ILE A 247 18.99 3.58 -8.43
N ARG A 248 18.37 2.84 -7.50
CA ARG A 248 18.08 1.42 -7.66
C ARG A 248 17.02 1.18 -8.73
N MET A 249 15.92 1.95 -8.73
CA MET A 249 14.85 1.78 -9.70
C MET A 249 15.30 2.14 -11.11
N GLU A 250 16.08 3.20 -11.28
CA GLU A 250 16.70 3.54 -12.57
C GLU A 250 17.56 2.37 -13.09
N ARG A 251 18.45 1.84 -12.24
CA ARG A 251 19.34 0.76 -12.64
C ARG A 251 18.58 -0.55 -12.89
N HIS A 252 17.59 -0.91 -12.08
CA HIS A 252 16.75 -2.09 -12.29
C HIS A 252 16.02 -2.00 -13.63
N SER A 253 15.38 -0.87 -13.93
CA SER A 253 14.65 -0.65 -15.18
C SER A 253 15.57 -0.75 -16.40
N ALA A 254 16.74 -0.10 -16.35
CA ALA A 254 17.72 -0.16 -17.42
C ALA A 254 18.27 -1.59 -17.66
N ASN A 255 18.54 -2.32 -16.59
CA ASN A 255 19.02 -3.70 -16.68
C ASN A 255 17.93 -4.65 -17.20
N ALA A 256 16.70 -4.51 -16.70
CA ALA A 256 15.56 -5.33 -17.12
C ALA A 256 15.27 -5.14 -18.62
N MET A 257 15.29 -3.91 -19.13
CA MET A 257 15.12 -3.64 -20.56
C MET A 257 16.21 -4.31 -21.42
N LYS A 258 17.48 -4.29 -20.98
CA LYS A 258 18.57 -4.98 -21.69
C LYS A 258 18.37 -6.48 -21.74
N VAL A 259 17.96 -7.09 -20.61
CA VAL A 259 17.67 -8.52 -20.54
C VAL A 259 16.45 -8.86 -21.42
N ALA A 260 15.38 -8.05 -21.35
CA ALA A 260 14.18 -8.29 -22.15
C ALA A 260 14.47 -8.24 -23.66
N ARG A 261 15.26 -7.27 -24.14
CA ARG A 261 15.69 -7.21 -25.54
C ARG A 261 16.56 -8.38 -25.94
N PHE A 262 17.54 -8.75 -25.11
CA PHE A 262 18.37 -9.93 -25.37
C PHE A 262 17.53 -11.21 -25.51
N LEU A 263 16.55 -11.41 -24.64
CA LEU A 263 15.66 -12.57 -24.70
C LEU A 263 14.71 -12.49 -25.90
N HIS A 264 14.23 -11.30 -26.27
CA HIS A 264 13.36 -11.09 -27.41
C HIS A 264 14.03 -11.55 -28.72
N ASP A 265 15.32 -11.27 -28.88
CA ASP A 265 16.10 -11.62 -30.06
C ASP A 265 16.71 -13.05 -30.00
N HIS A 266 16.52 -13.77 -28.87
CA HIS A 266 17.16 -15.06 -28.68
C HIS A 266 16.38 -16.20 -29.37
N PRO A 267 17.02 -17.04 -30.23
CA PRO A 267 16.35 -18.05 -31.06
C PRO A 267 15.63 -19.17 -30.28
N ALA A 268 15.94 -19.36 -28.99
CA ALA A 268 15.28 -20.34 -28.13
C ALA A 268 14.09 -19.78 -27.35
N ILE A 269 13.71 -18.52 -27.54
CA ILE A 269 12.61 -17.84 -26.83
C ILE A 269 11.53 -17.50 -27.84
N ASP A 270 10.34 -18.05 -27.66
CA ASP A 270 9.21 -17.80 -28.56
C ASP A 270 8.59 -16.43 -28.35
N LYS A 271 8.52 -15.97 -27.08
CA LYS A 271 7.87 -14.69 -26.76
C LYS A 271 8.37 -14.12 -25.43
N VAL A 272 8.53 -12.80 -25.40
CA VAL A 272 8.86 -12.04 -24.18
C VAL A 272 7.69 -11.10 -23.87
N TYR A 273 7.23 -11.12 -22.63
CA TYR A 273 6.23 -10.19 -22.10
C TYR A 273 6.94 -9.20 -21.17
N TYR A 274 7.14 -7.99 -21.65
CA TYR A 274 7.78 -6.94 -20.86
C TYR A 274 7.22 -5.56 -21.25
N PRO A 275 6.81 -4.70 -20.29
CA PRO A 275 6.32 -3.37 -20.60
C PRO A 275 7.37 -2.54 -21.36
N GLY A 276 7.00 -2.00 -22.52
CA GLY A 276 7.89 -1.20 -23.37
C GLY A 276 8.66 -1.96 -24.45
N LEU A 277 8.35 -3.25 -24.66
CA LEU A 277 8.81 -4.00 -25.85
C LEU A 277 7.74 -3.99 -26.93
#